data_c1e232aad257b346480cd2c50a66e853
#
_entry.id   c1e232aad257b346480cd2c50a66e853
#
_cell.length_a   1.000
_cell.length_b   1.000
_cell.length_c   1.000
_cell.angle_alpha   90.00
_cell.angle_beta   90.00
_cell.angle_gamma   90.00
#
_symmetry.space_group_name_H-M   'P 1'
#
loop_
_entity.id
_entity.type
_entity.pdbx_description
1 polymer ?
#
loop_
_entity_poly.entity_id
_entity_poly.type
_entity_poly.pdbx_seq_one_letter_code
_entity_poly.pdbx_strand_id
1 'polypeptide(L)'
;MAQWVEGARPRTLPNAVAPVLAGMGVAAQLGAFSWWRSILALLVALALIVGVNFANDYSDGIRGTDADRVGPLRLVGSAVAKPKAVLAAALAALGIAGVLGLVLIAVTGSWWLLTIGAACIAAAWFYTGGRRPYGYAGFGEVAVFVFFGLAAVLGTVYVQAGTVSRQAVVCAVAVGSLSTAVLVANNLRDIPTDTRSGKHTLAVKLGDAGTRRLYLALVSVPFAATVALGVFHPLALAGVLAAVLLVTPVRVVVTGRTGMELIPVLRDTGLAMLVWASVTAGALALS
;
A
#
# COMPACT_ATOMS: atom_id res chain seq x y z
N MET A 1 -3.55 7.42 -24.07
CA MET A 1 -3.89 6.29 -23.19
C MET A 1 -2.70 5.83 -22.33
N ALA A 2 -1.54 5.55 -22.91
CA ALA A 2 -0.35 5.09 -22.16
C ALA A 2 0.02 5.98 -20.95
N GLN A 3 -0.01 7.30 -21.11
CA GLN A 3 0.28 8.27 -20.03
C GLN A 3 -0.71 8.21 -18.86
N TRP A 4 -2.00 7.94 -19.10
CA TRP A 4 -2.99 7.76 -18.04
C TRP A 4 -2.77 6.46 -17.26
N VAL A 5 -2.36 5.39 -17.94
CA VAL A 5 -1.95 4.15 -17.27
C VAL A 5 -0.72 4.40 -16.39
N GLU A 6 0.26 5.16 -16.88
CA GLU A 6 1.44 5.53 -16.09
C GLU A 6 1.06 6.41 -14.89
N GLY A 7 0.13 7.36 -15.06
CA GLY A 7 -0.43 8.18 -13.97
C GLY A 7 -1.17 7.37 -12.91
N ALA A 8 -1.84 6.28 -13.28
CA ALA A 8 -2.44 5.34 -12.35
C ALA A 8 -1.40 4.55 -11.52
N ARG A 9 -0.11 4.63 -11.90
CA ARG A 9 1.05 4.03 -11.23
C ARG A 9 0.93 2.53 -11.02
N PRO A 10 1.00 1.68 -12.06
CA PRO A 10 0.91 0.23 -11.95
C PRO A 10 1.90 -0.38 -10.93
N ARG A 11 3.04 0.28 -10.72
CA ARG A 11 4.06 -0.14 -9.74
C ARG A 11 3.57 -0.12 -8.29
N THR A 12 2.47 0.57 -7.99
CA THR A 12 1.87 0.62 -6.65
C THR A 12 0.78 -0.41 -6.45
N LEU A 13 0.30 -1.08 -7.51
CA LEU A 13 -0.76 -2.10 -7.43
C LEU A 13 -0.46 -3.27 -6.49
N PRO A 14 0.81 -3.67 -6.26
CA PRO A 14 1.12 -4.64 -5.22
C PRO A 14 0.52 -4.29 -3.85
N ASN A 15 0.44 -3.00 -3.51
CA ASN A 15 -0.16 -2.55 -2.24
C ASN A 15 -1.68 -2.78 -2.17
N ALA A 16 -2.37 -2.98 -3.30
CA ALA A 16 -3.79 -3.34 -3.32
C ALA A 16 -3.99 -4.86 -3.40
N VAL A 17 -3.13 -5.56 -4.16
CA VAL A 17 -3.29 -6.99 -4.43
C VAL A 17 -2.82 -7.85 -3.25
N ALA A 18 -1.64 -7.57 -2.69
CA ALA A 18 -1.05 -8.37 -1.63
C ALA A 18 -1.92 -8.45 -0.36
N PRO A 19 -2.51 -7.35 0.14
CA PRO A 19 -3.41 -7.42 1.30
C PRO A 19 -4.61 -8.34 1.08
N VAL A 20 -5.20 -8.27 -0.12
CA VAL A 20 -6.37 -9.10 -0.46
C VAL A 20 -5.96 -10.57 -0.56
N LEU A 21 -4.84 -10.89 -1.19
CA LEU A 21 -4.32 -12.27 -1.26
C LEU A 21 -4.07 -12.84 0.15
N ALA A 22 -3.39 -12.09 1.01
CA ALA A 22 -3.16 -12.52 2.39
C ALA A 22 -4.49 -12.75 3.14
N GLY A 23 -5.45 -11.85 2.98
CA GLY A 23 -6.80 -11.99 3.57
C GLY A 23 -7.56 -13.19 3.03
N MET A 24 -7.45 -13.48 1.73
CA MET A 24 -8.04 -14.67 1.10
C MET A 24 -7.50 -15.97 1.70
N GLY A 25 -6.18 -16.05 1.88
CA GLY A 25 -5.54 -17.22 2.49
C GLY A 25 -6.02 -17.47 3.91
N VAL A 26 -6.13 -16.42 4.72
CA VAL A 26 -6.68 -16.53 6.08
C VAL A 26 -8.17 -16.90 6.05
N ALA A 27 -8.96 -16.32 5.15
CA ALA A 27 -10.39 -16.70 5.02
C ALA A 27 -10.55 -18.17 4.60
N ALA A 28 -9.68 -18.68 3.73
CA ALA A 28 -9.66 -20.10 3.35
C ALA A 28 -9.31 -20.99 4.54
N GLN A 29 -8.30 -20.63 5.32
CA GLN A 29 -7.93 -21.34 6.55
C GLN A 29 -9.06 -21.39 7.58
N LEU A 30 -9.92 -20.36 7.60
CA LEU A 30 -11.12 -20.31 8.46
C LEU A 30 -12.34 -21.05 7.86
N GLY A 31 -12.19 -21.70 6.69
CA GLY A 31 -13.30 -22.36 5.98
C GLY A 31 -14.35 -21.40 5.42
N ALA A 32 -14.02 -20.12 5.28
CA ALA A 32 -14.93 -19.04 4.89
C ALA A 32 -14.59 -18.38 3.54
N PHE A 33 -13.73 -19.01 2.73
CA PHE A 33 -13.33 -18.45 1.45
C PHE A 33 -14.51 -18.24 0.50
N SER A 34 -14.59 -17.04 -0.07
CA SER A 34 -15.58 -16.66 -1.06
C SER A 34 -14.91 -15.92 -2.22
N TRP A 35 -14.83 -16.53 -3.40
CA TRP A 35 -14.17 -15.97 -4.57
C TRP A 35 -14.75 -14.62 -5.00
N TRP A 36 -16.09 -14.47 -4.99
CA TRP A 36 -16.74 -13.24 -5.44
C TRP A 36 -16.56 -12.08 -4.43
N ARG A 37 -16.57 -12.36 -3.11
CA ARG A 37 -16.24 -11.36 -2.07
C ARG A 37 -14.78 -10.93 -2.17
N SER A 38 -13.91 -11.87 -2.49
CA SER A 38 -12.48 -11.59 -2.74
C SER A 38 -12.28 -10.67 -3.94
N ILE A 39 -13.00 -10.93 -5.05
CA ILE A 39 -12.97 -10.07 -6.24
C ILE A 39 -13.50 -8.67 -5.92
N LEU A 40 -14.62 -8.55 -5.20
CA LEU A 40 -15.13 -7.24 -4.79
C LEU A 40 -14.13 -6.49 -3.90
N ALA A 41 -13.53 -7.15 -2.91
CA ALA A 41 -12.50 -6.56 -2.06
C ALA A 41 -11.28 -6.09 -2.87
N LEU A 42 -10.85 -6.89 -3.84
CA LEU A 42 -9.76 -6.53 -4.76
C LEU A 42 -10.12 -5.31 -5.62
N LEU A 43 -11.32 -5.26 -6.18
CA LEU A 43 -11.77 -4.13 -6.98
C LEU A 43 -11.87 -2.84 -6.14
N VAL A 44 -12.35 -2.93 -4.88
CA VAL A 44 -12.33 -1.79 -3.93
C VAL A 44 -10.90 -1.31 -3.70
N ALA A 45 -9.97 -2.22 -3.39
CA ALA A 45 -8.57 -1.89 -3.13
C ALA A 45 -7.88 -1.27 -4.35
N LEU A 46 -8.12 -1.81 -5.56
CA LEU A 46 -7.59 -1.27 -6.82
C LEU A 46 -8.17 0.11 -7.12
N ALA A 47 -9.47 0.32 -6.95
CA ALA A 47 -10.10 1.61 -7.17
C ALA A 47 -9.59 2.68 -6.17
N LEU A 48 -9.41 2.31 -4.90
CA LEU A 48 -8.83 3.20 -3.88
C LEU A 48 -7.40 3.61 -4.24
N ILE A 49 -6.51 2.67 -4.60
CA ILE A 49 -5.11 3.01 -4.90
C ILE A 49 -4.98 3.85 -6.17
N VAL A 50 -5.78 3.59 -7.20
CA VAL A 50 -5.83 4.42 -8.41
C VAL A 50 -6.36 5.82 -8.06
N GLY A 51 -7.42 5.90 -7.27
CA GLY A 51 -7.98 7.17 -6.80
C GLY A 51 -6.96 7.99 -6.01
N VAL A 52 -6.24 7.38 -5.06
CA VAL A 52 -5.13 8.02 -4.31
C VAL A 52 -4.04 8.51 -5.26
N ASN A 53 -3.64 7.71 -6.24
CA ASN A 53 -2.58 8.09 -7.17
C ASN A 53 -2.95 9.33 -8.00
N PHE A 54 -4.19 9.40 -8.51
CA PHE A 54 -4.68 10.58 -9.23
C PHE A 54 -4.91 11.77 -8.29
N ALA A 55 -5.42 11.56 -7.07
CA ALA A 55 -5.59 12.63 -6.08
C ALA A 55 -4.25 13.26 -5.70
N ASN A 56 -3.20 12.42 -5.54
CA ASN A 56 -1.84 12.86 -5.27
C ASN A 56 -1.27 13.66 -6.46
N ASP A 57 -1.46 13.16 -7.69
CA ASP A 57 -1.00 13.83 -8.90
C ASP A 57 -1.67 15.23 -9.06
N TYR A 58 -2.99 15.28 -8.87
CA TYR A 58 -3.74 16.55 -8.88
C TYR A 58 -3.23 17.52 -7.80
N SER A 59 -3.15 17.06 -6.55
CA SER A 59 -2.83 17.92 -5.41
C SER A 59 -1.40 18.43 -5.43
N ASP A 60 -0.44 17.58 -5.77
CA ASP A 60 0.98 17.93 -5.91
C ASP A 60 1.19 18.85 -7.13
N GLY A 61 0.50 18.55 -8.24
CA GLY A 61 0.62 19.33 -9.47
C GLY A 61 0.11 20.76 -9.33
N ILE A 62 -1.05 20.99 -8.69
CA ILE A 62 -1.57 22.37 -8.47
C ILE A 62 -0.75 23.16 -7.46
N ARG A 63 0.04 22.51 -6.61
CA ARG A 63 0.96 23.17 -5.66
C ARG A 63 2.36 23.38 -6.22
N GLY A 64 2.66 22.84 -7.41
CA GLY A 64 3.98 22.95 -8.02
C GLY A 64 5.08 22.13 -7.32
N THR A 65 4.71 21.22 -6.41
CA THR A 65 5.68 20.39 -5.67
C THR A 65 6.33 19.29 -6.51
N ASP A 66 5.83 19.06 -7.73
CA ASP A 66 6.33 18.05 -8.67
C ASP A 66 7.22 18.62 -9.78
N ALA A 67 7.53 19.93 -9.80
CA ALA A 67 8.26 20.58 -10.87
C ALA A 67 9.68 20.03 -11.09
N ASP A 68 10.41 19.71 -10.01
CA ASP A 68 11.80 19.21 -10.05
C ASP A 68 11.94 17.76 -9.57
N ARG A 69 10.86 16.99 -9.60
CA ARG A 69 10.86 15.64 -9.04
C ARG A 69 11.51 14.63 -9.97
N VAL A 70 12.37 13.79 -9.38
CA VAL A 70 12.93 12.60 -10.04
C VAL A 70 11.97 11.42 -9.83
N GLY A 71 11.37 10.90 -10.92
CA GLY A 71 10.47 9.76 -10.80
C GLY A 71 9.51 9.57 -11.98
N PRO A 72 8.50 8.69 -11.84
CA PRO A 72 7.51 8.43 -12.89
C PRO A 72 6.74 9.68 -13.30
N LEU A 73 6.20 9.65 -14.52
CA LEU A 73 5.39 10.72 -15.10
C LEU A 73 4.28 11.18 -14.14
N ARG A 74 4.11 12.49 -14.05
CA ARG A 74 3.00 13.16 -13.37
C ARG A 74 2.14 13.86 -14.40
N LEU A 75 0.85 13.52 -14.47
CA LEU A 75 -0.04 14.05 -15.50
C LEU A 75 -0.19 15.57 -15.41
N VAL A 76 -0.35 16.10 -14.19
CA VAL A 76 -0.49 17.55 -13.96
C VAL A 76 0.88 18.23 -13.95
N GLY A 77 1.85 17.71 -13.18
CA GLY A 77 3.18 18.31 -13.05
C GLY A 77 3.96 18.38 -14.37
N SER A 78 3.75 17.41 -15.28
CA SER A 78 4.35 17.40 -16.63
C SER A 78 3.45 18.06 -17.68
N ALA A 79 2.36 18.75 -17.30
CA ALA A 79 1.41 19.40 -18.20
C ALA A 79 0.77 18.48 -19.26
N VAL A 80 0.77 17.17 -19.01
CA VAL A 80 0.20 16.15 -19.93
C VAL A 80 -1.33 16.15 -19.90
N ALA A 81 -1.92 16.44 -18.72
CA ALA A 81 -3.37 16.52 -18.56
C ALA A 81 -3.78 17.76 -17.78
N LYS A 82 -4.96 18.29 -18.10
CA LYS A 82 -5.55 19.40 -17.35
C LYS A 82 -5.84 18.97 -15.91
N PRO A 83 -5.55 19.81 -14.88
CA PRO A 83 -5.81 19.46 -13.48
C PRO A 83 -7.25 18.99 -13.21
N LYS A 84 -8.24 19.64 -13.82
CA LYS A 84 -9.66 19.26 -13.69
C LYS A 84 -9.95 17.84 -14.19
N ALA A 85 -9.26 17.37 -15.23
CA ALA A 85 -9.45 16.02 -15.76
C ALA A 85 -8.87 14.98 -14.79
N VAL A 86 -7.70 15.26 -14.22
CA VAL A 86 -7.07 14.35 -13.22
C VAL A 86 -7.88 14.32 -11.93
N LEU A 87 -8.43 15.45 -11.49
CA LEU A 87 -9.36 15.52 -10.36
C LEU A 87 -10.61 14.67 -10.63
N ALA A 88 -11.22 14.80 -11.81
CA ALA A 88 -12.41 14.01 -12.17
C ALA A 88 -12.10 12.51 -12.16
N ALA A 89 -10.92 12.07 -12.66
CA ALA A 89 -10.49 10.68 -12.62
C ALA A 89 -10.28 10.19 -11.16
N ALA A 90 -9.69 11.03 -10.30
CA ALA A 90 -9.52 10.71 -8.88
C ALA A 90 -10.88 10.50 -8.19
N LEU A 91 -11.82 11.45 -8.37
CA LEU A 91 -13.15 11.36 -7.77
C LEU A 91 -13.96 10.18 -8.33
N ALA A 92 -13.85 9.90 -9.62
CA ALA A 92 -14.50 8.74 -10.24
C ALA A 92 -13.97 7.42 -9.64
N ALA A 93 -12.64 7.27 -9.50
CA ALA A 93 -12.05 6.07 -8.92
C ALA A 93 -12.45 5.90 -7.44
N LEU A 94 -12.43 6.98 -6.63
CA LEU A 94 -12.88 6.94 -5.24
C LEU A 94 -14.39 6.67 -5.14
N GLY A 95 -15.20 7.20 -6.05
CA GLY A 95 -16.64 6.94 -6.15
C GLY A 95 -16.92 5.46 -6.48
N ILE A 96 -16.19 4.88 -7.45
CA ILE A 96 -16.25 3.45 -7.78
C ILE A 96 -15.90 2.60 -6.55
N ALA A 97 -14.82 2.95 -5.83
CA ALA A 97 -14.46 2.26 -4.60
C ALA A 97 -15.58 2.33 -3.55
N GLY A 98 -16.22 3.48 -3.41
CA GLY A 98 -17.37 3.69 -2.51
C GLY A 98 -18.56 2.80 -2.89
N VAL A 99 -18.95 2.78 -4.17
CA VAL A 99 -20.06 1.94 -4.65
C VAL A 99 -19.78 0.46 -4.46
N LEU A 100 -18.59 -0.02 -4.86
CA LEU A 100 -18.19 -1.42 -4.69
C LEU A 100 -18.10 -1.81 -3.20
N GLY A 101 -17.60 -0.91 -2.36
CA GLY A 101 -17.56 -1.08 -0.92
C GLY A 101 -18.97 -1.17 -0.32
N LEU A 102 -19.91 -0.32 -0.76
CA LEU A 102 -21.32 -0.40 -0.34
C LEU A 102 -21.97 -1.72 -0.73
N VAL A 103 -21.73 -2.21 -1.96
CA VAL A 103 -22.21 -3.53 -2.38
C VAL A 103 -21.66 -4.61 -1.45
N LEU A 104 -20.34 -4.59 -1.18
CA LEU A 104 -19.72 -5.59 -0.30
C LEU A 104 -20.28 -5.54 1.13
N ILE A 105 -20.52 -4.35 1.68
CA ILE A 105 -21.13 -4.15 3.01
C ILE A 105 -22.57 -4.66 3.03
N ALA A 106 -23.37 -4.34 2.00
CA ALA A 106 -24.77 -4.73 1.91
C ALA A 106 -24.93 -6.26 1.86
N VAL A 107 -24.11 -6.94 1.04
CA VAL A 107 -24.19 -8.41 0.91
C VAL A 107 -23.62 -9.17 2.10
N THR A 108 -22.82 -8.53 2.94
CA THR A 108 -22.29 -9.11 4.19
C THR A 108 -23.09 -8.71 5.42
N GLY A 109 -23.99 -7.71 5.30
CA GLY A 109 -24.74 -7.15 6.42
C GLY A 109 -23.87 -6.37 7.43
N SER A 110 -22.61 -6.12 7.11
CA SER A 110 -21.60 -5.55 8.03
C SER A 110 -21.60 -4.01 7.99
N TRP A 111 -22.73 -3.38 8.31
CA TRP A 111 -22.96 -1.95 8.14
C TRP A 111 -21.98 -1.04 8.89
N TRP A 112 -21.40 -1.50 9.99
CA TRP A 112 -20.36 -0.74 10.72
C TRP A 112 -19.11 -0.50 9.87
N LEU A 113 -18.85 -1.31 8.83
CA LEU A 113 -17.75 -1.09 7.89
C LEU A 113 -17.91 0.18 7.04
N LEU A 114 -19.11 0.80 7.03
CA LEU A 114 -19.29 2.13 6.42
C LEU A 114 -18.36 3.17 7.02
N THR A 115 -18.14 3.13 8.34
CA THR A 115 -17.23 4.06 9.02
C THR A 115 -15.80 3.86 8.58
N ILE A 116 -15.36 2.61 8.41
CA ILE A 116 -14.02 2.28 7.92
C ILE A 116 -13.88 2.69 6.45
N GLY A 117 -14.87 2.37 5.60
CA GLY A 117 -14.85 2.77 4.18
C GLY A 117 -14.81 4.28 3.99
N ALA A 118 -15.62 5.02 4.75
CA ALA A 118 -15.60 6.49 4.73
C ALA A 118 -14.23 7.04 5.20
N ALA A 119 -13.65 6.46 6.25
CA ALA A 119 -12.32 6.82 6.72
C ALA A 119 -11.23 6.53 5.67
N CYS A 120 -11.31 5.41 4.95
CA CYS A 120 -10.38 5.07 3.87
C CYS A 120 -10.45 6.11 2.72
N ILE A 121 -11.65 6.49 2.28
CA ILE A 121 -11.84 7.50 1.22
C ILE A 121 -11.36 8.87 1.68
N ALA A 122 -11.72 9.28 2.90
CA ALA A 122 -11.24 10.53 3.48
C ALA A 122 -9.71 10.56 3.61
N ALA A 123 -9.11 9.48 4.10
CA ALA A 123 -7.66 9.36 4.20
C ALA A 123 -6.99 9.41 2.83
N ALA A 124 -7.56 8.74 1.82
CA ALA A 124 -7.08 8.79 0.44
C ALA A 124 -7.04 10.23 -0.10
N TRP A 125 -8.08 11.01 0.15
CA TRP A 125 -8.15 12.41 -0.27
C TRP A 125 -7.19 13.29 0.51
N PHE A 126 -7.21 13.24 1.85
CA PHE A 126 -6.42 14.13 2.71
C PHE A 126 -4.96 13.74 2.83
N TYR A 127 -4.52 12.68 2.18
CA TYR A 127 -3.11 12.29 2.13
C TYR A 127 -2.24 13.42 1.55
N THR A 128 -2.65 13.99 0.41
CA THR A 128 -2.01 15.16 -0.22
C THR A 128 -2.98 16.31 -0.45
N GLY A 129 -4.28 16.10 -0.30
CA GLY A 129 -5.34 17.09 -0.47
C GLY A 129 -5.57 17.97 0.76
N GLY A 130 -6.43 19.00 0.60
CA GLY A 130 -6.77 19.92 1.68
C GLY A 130 -5.68 20.97 1.97
N ARG A 131 -5.89 21.78 3.01
CA ARG A 131 -4.94 22.84 3.40
C ARG A 131 -3.71 22.32 4.15
N ARG A 132 -3.85 21.22 4.90
CA ARG A 132 -2.80 20.61 5.73
C ARG A 132 -2.78 19.10 5.48
N PRO A 133 -2.19 18.63 4.36
CA PRO A 133 -2.16 17.21 4.06
C PRO A 133 -1.32 16.46 5.08
N TYR A 134 -1.86 15.37 5.62
CA TYR A 134 -1.17 14.61 6.66
C TYR A 134 0.06 13.85 6.13
N GLY A 135 0.07 13.51 4.84
CA GLY A 135 1.25 12.93 4.19
C GLY A 135 2.47 13.85 4.22
N TYR A 136 2.25 15.18 4.15
CA TYR A 136 3.30 16.18 4.26
C TYR A 136 3.74 16.45 5.71
N ALA A 137 2.95 16.03 6.68
CA ALA A 137 3.23 16.21 8.11
C ALA A 137 3.97 15.02 8.75
N GLY A 138 4.32 13.99 7.96
CA GLY A 138 5.07 12.81 8.42
C GLY A 138 4.18 11.68 8.96
N PHE A 139 2.89 11.68 8.64
CA PHE A 139 1.95 10.60 9.02
C PHE A 139 1.70 9.62 7.87
N GLY A 140 2.41 9.76 6.75
CA GLY A 140 2.24 8.92 5.56
C GLY A 140 2.49 7.44 5.84
N GLU A 141 3.56 7.14 6.55
CA GLU A 141 3.98 5.77 6.90
C GLU A 141 2.96 5.08 7.81
N VAL A 142 2.45 5.78 8.81
CA VAL A 142 1.38 5.28 9.70
C VAL A 142 0.11 5.01 8.89
N ALA A 143 -0.28 5.93 8.03
CA ALA A 143 -1.47 5.75 7.20
C ALA A 143 -1.34 4.56 6.25
N VAL A 144 -0.19 4.39 5.57
CA VAL A 144 0.04 3.23 4.70
C VAL A 144 -0.04 1.94 5.50
N PHE A 145 0.59 1.86 6.67
CA PHE A 145 0.49 0.69 7.53
C PHE A 145 -0.95 0.36 7.91
N VAL A 146 -1.71 1.37 8.34
CA VAL A 146 -3.10 1.19 8.78
C VAL A 146 -4.01 0.81 7.61
N PHE A 147 -3.96 1.53 6.47
CA PHE A 147 -4.94 1.33 5.41
C PHE A 147 -4.59 0.16 4.49
N PHE A 148 -3.32 -0.02 4.11
CA PHE A 148 -2.90 -1.13 3.25
C PHE A 148 -2.54 -2.41 4.02
N GLY A 149 -2.16 -2.29 5.30
CA GLY A 149 -1.98 -3.43 6.19
C GLY A 149 -3.27 -3.82 6.89
N LEU A 150 -3.61 -3.06 7.95
CA LEU A 150 -4.69 -3.46 8.86
C LEU A 150 -6.05 -3.44 8.17
N ALA A 151 -6.49 -2.31 7.60
CA ALA A 151 -7.83 -2.20 7.03
C ALA A 151 -8.03 -3.14 5.84
N ALA A 152 -7.06 -3.24 4.93
CA ALA A 152 -7.20 -4.04 3.73
C ALA A 152 -7.15 -5.55 4.01
N VAL A 153 -6.21 -6.04 4.85
CA VAL A 153 -6.13 -7.47 5.19
C VAL A 153 -7.29 -7.88 6.08
N LEU A 154 -7.48 -7.17 7.23
CA LEU A 154 -8.52 -7.52 8.19
C LEU A 154 -9.91 -7.33 7.59
N GLY A 155 -10.13 -6.29 6.79
CA GLY A 155 -11.36 -6.07 6.05
C GLY A 155 -11.66 -7.21 5.10
N THR A 156 -10.66 -7.69 4.33
CA THR A 156 -10.82 -8.83 3.41
C THR A 156 -11.18 -10.12 4.15
N VAL A 157 -10.58 -10.38 5.31
CA VAL A 157 -10.94 -11.53 6.15
C VAL A 157 -12.34 -11.36 6.70
N TYR A 158 -12.64 -10.19 7.27
CA TYR A 158 -13.90 -9.96 7.95
C TYR A 158 -15.13 -10.07 7.04
N VAL A 159 -15.06 -9.51 5.82
CA VAL A 159 -16.18 -9.61 4.86
C VAL A 159 -16.43 -11.04 4.38
N GLN A 160 -15.50 -11.96 4.58
CA GLN A 160 -15.65 -13.38 4.24
C GLN A 160 -16.04 -14.22 5.45
N ALA A 161 -15.32 -14.08 6.56
CA ALA A 161 -15.44 -14.93 7.74
C ALA A 161 -16.31 -14.34 8.87
N GLY A 162 -16.67 -13.05 8.82
CA GLY A 162 -17.40 -12.38 9.89
C GLY A 162 -16.61 -12.21 11.19
N THR A 163 -15.32 -12.56 11.19
CA THR A 163 -14.44 -12.52 12.35
C THR A 163 -13.02 -12.14 11.97
N VAL A 164 -12.18 -11.85 12.96
CA VAL A 164 -10.75 -11.59 12.79
C VAL A 164 -9.97 -12.59 13.63
N SER A 165 -9.09 -13.36 12.98
CA SER A 165 -8.22 -14.33 13.64
C SER A 165 -6.84 -13.73 13.98
N ARG A 166 -6.07 -14.43 14.83
CA ARG A 166 -4.68 -14.05 15.12
C ARG A 166 -3.82 -14.07 13.86
N GLN A 167 -4.03 -15.05 12.98
CA GLN A 167 -3.35 -15.17 11.69
C GLN A 167 -3.63 -13.94 10.80
N ALA A 168 -4.88 -13.45 10.80
CA ALA A 168 -5.23 -12.23 10.09
C ALA A 168 -4.43 -11.02 10.57
N VAL A 169 -4.27 -10.86 11.88
CA VAL A 169 -3.48 -9.76 12.47
C VAL A 169 -2.00 -9.89 12.09
N VAL A 170 -1.44 -11.08 12.18
CA VAL A 170 -0.02 -11.33 11.81
C VAL A 170 0.21 -11.00 10.32
N CYS A 171 -0.67 -11.46 9.43
CA CYS A 171 -0.62 -11.14 8.02
C CYS A 171 -0.78 -9.64 7.76
N ALA A 172 -1.70 -8.96 8.45
CA ALA A 172 -1.93 -7.53 8.32
C ALA A 172 -0.69 -6.71 8.73
N VAL A 173 -0.02 -7.10 9.80
CA VAL A 173 1.23 -6.46 10.26
C VAL A 173 2.36 -6.68 9.25
N ALA A 174 2.52 -7.89 8.72
CA ALA A 174 3.54 -8.20 7.73
C ALA A 174 3.35 -7.43 6.42
N VAL A 175 2.15 -7.46 5.84
CA VAL A 175 1.82 -6.75 4.60
C VAL A 175 1.88 -5.24 4.82
N GLY A 176 1.37 -4.74 5.95
CA GLY A 176 1.45 -3.32 6.31
C GLY A 176 2.89 -2.83 6.41
N SER A 177 3.78 -3.62 6.99
CA SER A 177 5.21 -3.29 7.09
C SER A 177 5.88 -3.23 5.72
N LEU A 178 5.62 -4.19 4.81
CA LEU A 178 6.17 -4.15 3.46
C LEU A 178 5.59 -2.99 2.62
N SER A 179 4.28 -2.73 2.72
CA SER A 179 3.65 -1.56 2.08
C SER A 179 4.29 -0.26 2.57
N THR A 180 4.54 -0.15 3.86
CA THR A 180 5.22 1.01 4.47
C THR A 180 6.68 1.09 4.02
N ALA A 181 7.38 -0.04 3.90
CA ALA A 181 8.76 -0.06 3.39
C ALA A 181 8.86 0.47 1.96
N VAL A 182 7.88 0.17 1.08
CA VAL A 182 7.79 0.76 -0.26
C VAL A 182 7.68 2.29 -0.18
N LEU A 183 6.82 2.83 0.71
CA LEU A 183 6.70 4.28 0.91
C LEU A 183 7.99 4.88 1.49
N VAL A 184 8.61 4.22 2.47
CA VAL A 184 9.87 4.67 3.09
C VAL A 184 10.99 4.74 2.05
N ALA A 185 11.11 3.76 1.15
CA ALA A 185 12.08 3.80 0.05
C ALA A 185 11.80 4.95 -0.93
N ASN A 186 10.51 5.23 -1.21
CA ASN A 186 10.10 6.37 -2.02
C ASN A 186 10.51 7.70 -1.35
N ASN A 187 10.18 7.85 -0.07
CA ASN A 187 10.45 9.08 0.68
C ASN A 187 11.95 9.25 0.95
N LEU A 188 12.72 8.16 1.11
CA LEU A 188 14.20 8.19 1.18
C LEU A 188 14.80 8.82 -0.09
N ARG A 189 14.31 8.41 -1.27
CA ARG A 189 14.73 8.99 -2.54
C ARG A 189 14.42 10.47 -2.63
N ASP A 190 13.25 10.85 -2.12
CA ASP A 190 12.67 12.18 -2.30
C ASP A 190 13.09 13.18 -1.19
N ILE A 191 13.90 12.79 -0.18
CA ILE A 191 14.35 13.70 0.90
C ILE A 191 14.84 15.06 0.38
N PRO A 192 15.75 15.14 -0.64
CA PRO A 192 16.26 16.44 -1.10
C PRO A 192 15.19 17.32 -1.73
N THR A 193 14.24 16.76 -2.47
CA THR A 193 13.16 17.49 -3.14
C THR A 193 12.07 17.87 -2.16
N ASP A 194 11.71 16.97 -1.23
CA ASP A 194 10.70 17.22 -0.20
C ASP A 194 11.15 18.35 0.75
N THR A 195 12.42 18.35 1.15
CA THR A 195 12.99 19.42 1.98
C THR A 195 12.88 20.78 1.27
N ARG A 196 13.22 20.86 -0.02
CA ARG A 196 13.13 22.11 -0.80
C ARG A 196 11.68 22.57 -1.01
N SER A 197 10.74 21.64 -1.16
CA SER A 197 9.32 21.95 -1.34
C SER A 197 8.56 22.17 -0.02
N GLY A 198 9.25 22.15 1.13
CA GLY A 198 8.62 22.35 2.45
C GLY A 198 7.76 21.20 2.93
N LYS A 199 7.91 19.99 2.38
CA LYS A 199 7.27 18.77 2.87
C LYS A 199 8.07 18.24 4.07
N HIS A 200 7.43 18.08 5.21
CA HIS A 200 8.03 17.52 6.43
C HIS A 200 7.65 16.05 6.59
N THR A 201 7.93 15.21 5.57
CA THR A 201 7.70 13.78 5.61
C THR A 201 8.49 13.12 6.76
N LEU A 202 8.12 11.90 7.15
CA LEU A 202 8.86 11.18 8.19
C LEU A 202 10.33 10.98 7.79
N ALA A 203 10.60 10.74 6.51
CA ALA A 203 11.95 10.60 5.98
C ALA A 203 12.78 11.89 6.13
N VAL A 204 12.18 13.07 5.87
CA VAL A 204 12.83 14.37 6.11
C VAL A 204 13.14 14.56 7.59
N LYS A 205 12.22 14.16 8.48
CA LYS A 205 12.41 14.28 9.95
C LYS A 205 13.49 13.33 10.48
N LEU A 206 13.55 12.10 9.99
CA LEU A 206 14.53 11.09 10.43
C LEU A 206 15.89 11.27 9.78
N GLY A 207 15.95 11.99 8.67
CA GLY A 207 17.14 12.08 7.82
C GLY A 207 17.45 10.77 7.09
N ASP A 208 18.50 10.76 6.26
CA ASP A 208 18.89 9.61 5.45
C ASP A 208 19.14 8.35 6.30
N ALA A 209 20.01 8.43 7.30
CA ALA A 209 20.40 7.29 8.12
C ALA A 209 19.21 6.71 8.91
N GLY A 210 18.35 7.56 9.48
CA GLY A 210 17.16 7.14 10.23
C GLY A 210 16.15 6.44 9.32
N THR A 211 15.95 6.98 8.12
CA THR A 211 15.03 6.41 7.13
C THR A 211 15.50 5.04 6.63
N ARG A 212 16.81 4.85 6.42
CA ARG A 212 17.38 3.54 6.05
C ARG A 212 17.18 2.51 7.17
N ARG A 213 17.40 2.89 8.43
CA ARG A 213 17.15 2.00 9.58
C ARG A 213 15.67 1.60 9.67
N LEU A 214 14.77 2.55 9.45
CA LEU A 214 13.33 2.29 9.43
C LEU A 214 12.98 1.30 8.30
N TYR A 215 13.53 1.48 7.10
CA TYR A 215 13.33 0.54 5.98
C TYR A 215 13.74 -0.88 6.37
N LEU A 216 14.96 -1.05 6.94
CA LEU A 216 15.48 -2.36 7.35
C LEU A 216 14.62 -3.01 8.42
N ALA A 217 14.16 -2.24 9.41
CA ALA A 217 13.25 -2.73 10.44
C ALA A 217 11.93 -3.21 9.82
N LEU A 218 11.34 -2.45 8.89
CA LEU A 218 10.08 -2.81 8.27
C LEU A 218 10.18 -4.08 7.40
N VAL A 219 11.24 -4.25 6.63
CA VAL A 219 11.41 -5.45 5.78
C VAL A 219 11.77 -6.70 6.58
N SER A 220 12.18 -6.59 7.85
CA SER A 220 12.40 -7.74 8.73
C SER A 220 11.12 -8.30 9.34
N VAL A 221 10.06 -7.48 9.48
CA VAL A 221 8.79 -7.87 10.12
C VAL A 221 8.11 -9.07 9.47
N PRO A 222 8.00 -9.17 8.13
CA PRO A 222 7.34 -10.32 7.50
C PRO A 222 8.06 -11.65 7.78
N PHE A 223 9.36 -11.65 8.07
CA PHE A 223 10.08 -12.88 8.45
C PHE A 223 9.76 -13.29 9.89
N ALA A 224 9.64 -12.35 10.82
CA ALA A 224 9.13 -12.63 12.15
C ALA A 224 7.68 -13.14 12.09
N ALA A 225 6.85 -12.56 11.23
CA ALA A 225 5.48 -13.04 10.99
C ALA A 225 5.47 -14.46 10.38
N THR A 226 6.37 -14.77 9.45
CA THR A 226 6.54 -16.10 8.86
C THR A 226 6.86 -17.15 9.94
N VAL A 227 7.78 -16.83 10.85
CA VAL A 227 8.10 -17.71 11.97
C VAL A 227 6.89 -17.89 12.90
N ALA A 228 6.20 -16.80 13.25
CA ALA A 228 5.02 -16.84 14.12
C ALA A 228 3.87 -17.68 13.51
N LEU A 229 3.64 -17.58 12.20
CA LEU A 229 2.67 -18.41 11.50
C LEU A 229 3.14 -19.86 11.42
N GLY A 230 4.42 -20.09 11.17
CA GLY A 230 5.02 -21.41 11.01
C GLY A 230 4.91 -22.31 12.25
N VAL A 231 4.77 -21.73 13.45
CA VAL A 231 4.54 -22.48 14.69
C VAL A 231 3.26 -23.32 14.63
N PHE A 232 2.21 -22.79 14.01
CA PHE A 232 0.91 -23.47 13.91
C PHE A 232 0.61 -23.99 12.50
N HIS A 233 1.23 -23.41 11.49
CA HIS A 233 1.06 -23.69 10.06
C HIS A 233 2.43 -23.88 9.40
N PRO A 234 3.07 -25.06 9.50
CA PRO A 234 4.46 -25.27 9.05
C PRO A 234 4.70 -24.86 7.58
N LEU A 235 3.73 -25.04 6.70
CA LEU A 235 3.82 -24.62 5.29
C LEU A 235 4.02 -23.11 5.15
N ALA A 236 3.57 -22.29 6.11
CA ALA A 236 3.75 -20.84 6.08
C ALA A 236 5.22 -20.42 6.17
N LEU A 237 6.13 -21.29 6.64
CA LEU A 237 7.58 -21.05 6.59
C LEU A 237 8.10 -20.80 5.18
N ALA A 238 7.40 -21.30 4.15
CA ALA A 238 7.72 -21.01 2.75
C ALA A 238 7.67 -19.49 2.43
N GLY A 239 7.01 -18.67 3.25
CA GLY A 239 7.05 -17.21 3.13
C GLY A 239 8.45 -16.61 3.17
N VAL A 240 9.43 -17.35 3.73
CA VAL A 240 10.86 -16.95 3.69
C VAL A 240 11.40 -16.80 2.27
N LEU A 241 10.80 -17.43 1.27
CA LEU A 241 11.22 -17.34 -0.14
C LEU A 241 11.18 -15.90 -0.67
N ALA A 242 10.31 -15.04 -0.09
CA ALA A 242 10.28 -13.62 -0.42
C ALA A 242 11.60 -12.88 -0.12
N ALA A 243 12.45 -13.42 0.78
CA ALA A 243 13.76 -12.86 1.11
C ALA A 243 14.67 -12.71 -0.12
N VAL A 244 14.57 -13.61 -1.08
CA VAL A 244 15.38 -13.57 -2.31
C VAL A 244 15.20 -12.24 -3.04
N LEU A 245 13.97 -11.74 -3.10
CA LEU A 245 13.66 -10.46 -3.75
C LEU A 245 14.09 -9.24 -2.92
N LEU A 246 14.35 -9.41 -1.62
CA LEU A 246 14.79 -8.32 -0.73
C LEU A 246 16.32 -8.20 -0.64
N VAL A 247 17.09 -9.15 -1.14
CA VAL A 247 18.58 -9.11 -1.10
C VAL A 247 19.11 -7.84 -1.77
N THR A 248 18.68 -7.57 -3.01
CA THR A 248 19.10 -6.37 -3.76
C THR A 248 18.60 -5.07 -3.12
N PRO A 249 17.32 -4.90 -2.80
CA PRO A 249 16.80 -3.75 -2.07
C PRO A 249 17.58 -3.44 -0.79
N VAL A 250 17.78 -4.43 0.06
CA VAL A 250 18.52 -4.27 1.32
C VAL A 250 19.95 -3.83 1.05
N ARG A 251 20.65 -4.46 0.09
CA ARG A 251 22.02 -4.08 -0.29
C ARG A 251 22.09 -2.62 -0.76
N VAL A 252 21.18 -2.20 -1.63
CA VAL A 252 21.13 -0.81 -2.15
C VAL A 252 20.93 0.19 -1.01
N VAL A 253 20.00 -0.11 -0.08
CA VAL A 253 19.71 0.75 1.06
C VAL A 253 20.91 0.81 2.02
N VAL A 254 21.54 -0.32 2.35
CA VAL A 254 22.69 -0.39 3.27
C VAL A 254 23.92 0.29 2.69
N THR A 255 24.17 0.19 1.38
CA THR A 255 25.33 0.80 0.72
C THR A 255 25.18 2.30 0.48
N GLY A 256 24.11 2.93 0.95
CA GLY A 256 23.95 4.38 0.90
C GLY A 256 23.58 4.93 -0.48
N ARG A 257 23.08 4.11 -1.40
CA ARG A 257 22.65 4.55 -2.74
C ARG A 257 21.48 5.54 -2.65
N THR A 258 21.41 6.47 -3.61
CA THR A 258 20.45 7.59 -3.60
C THR A 258 19.78 7.79 -4.97
N GLY A 259 18.78 8.65 -5.03
CA GLY A 259 18.17 9.08 -6.29
C GLY A 259 17.58 7.92 -7.11
N MET A 260 17.95 7.86 -8.40
CA MET A 260 17.44 6.87 -9.35
C MET A 260 17.73 5.41 -8.96
N GLU A 261 18.82 5.16 -8.23
CA GLU A 261 19.19 3.82 -7.78
C GLU A 261 18.20 3.24 -6.76
N LEU A 262 17.37 4.07 -6.13
CA LEU A 262 16.30 3.62 -5.22
C LEU A 262 15.02 3.19 -5.95
N ILE A 263 14.85 3.47 -7.25
CA ILE A 263 13.64 3.07 -8.00
C ILE A 263 13.45 1.54 -8.04
N PRO A 264 14.48 0.73 -8.32
CA PRO A 264 14.37 -0.73 -8.23
C PRO A 264 14.00 -1.21 -6.83
N VAL A 265 14.43 -0.53 -5.76
CA VAL A 265 14.09 -0.88 -4.37
C VAL A 265 12.58 -0.88 -4.16
N LEU A 266 11.88 0.14 -4.66
CA LEU A 266 10.41 0.19 -4.55
C LEU A 266 9.73 -0.98 -5.26
N ARG A 267 10.17 -1.27 -6.51
CA ARG A 267 9.62 -2.35 -7.31
C ARG A 267 9.83 -3.71 -6.64
N ASP A 268 11.06 -4.01 -6.25
CA ASP A 268 11.44 -5.31 -5.75
C ASP A 268 10.87 -5.57 -4.35
N THR A 269 10.73 -4.52 -3.50
CA THR A 269 10.00 -4.61 -2.23
C THR A 269 8.51 -4.89 -2.46
N GLY A 270 7.89 -4.23 -3.46
CA GLY A 270 6.51 -4.51 -3.84
C GLY A 270 6.30 -5.94 -4.37
N LEU A 271 7.25 -6.46 -5.17
CA LEU A 271 7.23 -7.85 -5.64
C LEU A 271 7.45 -8.84 -4.49
N ALA A 272 8.37 -8.54 -3.57
CA ALA A 272 8.58 -9.36 -2.38
C ALA A 272 7.31 -9.45 -1.52
N MET A 273 6.56 -8.35 -1.39
CA MET A 273 5.27 -8.32 -0.70
C MET A 273 4.24 -9.22 -1.39
N LEU A 274 4.15 -9.17 -2.72
CA LEU A 274 3.24 -10.04 -3.49
C LEU A 274 3.60 -11.51 -3.33
N VAL A 275 4.89 -11.86 -3.43
CA VAL A 275 5.37 -13.23 -3.26
C VAL A 275 5.10 -13.71 -1.84
N TRP A 276 5.42 -12.91 -0.83
CA TRP A 276 5.15 -13.26 0.56
C TRP A 276 3.66 -13.51 0.80
N ALA A 277 2.80 -12.60 0.34
CA ALA A 277 1.36 -12.71 0.49
C ALA A 277 0.79 -13.94 -0.24
N SER A 278 1.23 -14.20 -1.47
CA SER A 278 0.75 -15.33 -2.27
C SER A 278 1.15 -16.67 -1.66
N VAL A 279 2.44 -16.82 -1.29
CA VAL A 279 2.96 -18.06 -0.69
C VAL A 279 2.31 -18.33 0.66
N THR A 280 2.21 -17.28 1.51
CA THR A 280 1.58 -17.40 2.83
C THR A 280 0.07 -17.70 2.69
N ALA A 281 -0.62 -17.06 1.74
CA ALA A 281 -2.03 -17.35 1.47
C ALA A 281 -2.26 -18.80 1.03
N GLY A 282 -1.43 -19.32 0.11
CA GLY A 282 -1.48 -20.71 -0.32
C GLY A 282 -1.20 -21.68 0.82
N ALA A 283 -0.20 -21.40 1.64
CA ALA A 283 0.15 -22.22 2.80
C ALA A 283 -0.97 -22.28 3.84
N LEU A 284 -1.63 -21.15 4.13
CA LEU A 284 -2.76 -21.10 5.06
C LEU A 284 -4.00 -21.77 4.49
N ALA A 285 -4.24 -21.68 3.19
CA ALA A 285 -5.38 -22.34 2.55
C ALA A 285 -5.25 -23.87 2.52
N LEU A 286 -4.02 -24.40 2.64
CA LEU A 286 -3.73 -25.84 2.66
C LEU A 286 -3.58 -26.40 4.08
N SER A 287 -3.72 -25.59 5.09
CA SER A 287 -3.60 -25.96 6.51
C SER A 287 -4.95 -25.91 7.20
#